data_6383c5a3878e3d54d5060bc71be1db12
#
_entry.id   6383c5a3878e3d54d5060bc71be1db12
#
_cell.length_a   1.000
_cell.length_b   1.000
_cell.length_c   1.000
_cell.angle_alpha   90.00
_cell.angle_beta   90.00
_cell.angle_gamma   90.00
#
_symmetry.space_group_name_H-M   'P 1'
#
loop_
_entity.id
_entity.type
_entity.pdbx_description
1 polymer ?
#
loop_
_entity_poly.entity_id
_entity_poly.type
_entity_poly.pdbx_seq_one_letter_code
_entity_poly.pdbx_strand_id
1 'polypeptide(L)'
;MAEVVDVLFINPGDRKQIYQDLGNDYAAIEPPVFAGLFATYIRGKGHSVAIYDAPAMSASAAKAARVATEDYAPKLIVIVCYGLQPSASTQNMTAAGDIARLIRDAGTEA
;
A
#
# COMPACT_ATOMS: atom_id res chain seq x y z
N MET A 1 -3.00 -14.12 -14.76
CA MET A 1 -3.35 -12.93 -15.57
C MET A 1 -3.60 -11.77 -14.63
N ALA A 2 -3.03 -10.60 -14.93
CA ALA A 2 -3.19 -9.43 -14.07
C ALA A 2 -4.60 -8.86 -14.16
N GLU A 3 -5.13 -8.42 -13.01
CA GLU A 3 -6.44 -7.75 -12.95
C GLU A 3 -6.26 -6.29 -13.36
N VAL A 4 -6.98 -5.87 -14.39
CA VAL A 4 -6.91 -4.49 -14.89
C VAL A 4 -7.78 -3.59 -14.00
N VAL A 5 -7.15 -2.58 -13.40
CA VAL A 5 -7.85 -1.57 -12.60
C VAL A 5 -7.34 -0.20 -12.99
N ASP A 6 -8.19 0.83 -12.83
CA ASP A 6 -7.76 2.20 -13.11
C ASP A 6 -6.80 2.70 -12.04
N VAL A 7 -7.15 2.49 -10.77
CA VAL A 7 -6.35 2.98 -9.64
C VAL A 7 -6.18 1.87 -8.62
N LEU A 8 -4.93 1.62 -8.25
CA LEU A 8 -4.59 0.73 -7.14
C LEU A 8 -4.11 1.59 -5.98
N PHE A 9 -4.79 1.48 -4.85
CA PHE A 9 -4.40 2.13 -3.60
C PHE A 9 -3.62 1.13 -2.76
N ILE A 10 -2.42 1.52 -2.33
CA ILE A 10 -1.59 0.70 -1.45
C ILE A 10 -1.53 1.35 -0.09
N ASN A 11 -1.95 0.64 0.95
CA ASN A 11 -1.71 1.03 2.33
C ASN A 11 -0.35 0.46 2.71
N PRO A 12 0.69 1.32 2.86
CA PRO A 12 2.04 0.84 3.11
C PRO A 12 2.22 0.46 4.57
N GLY A 13 3.25 -0.33 4.81
CA GLY A 13 3.66 -0.66 6.15
C GLY A 13 4.19 -2.08 6.21
N ASP A 14 5.17 -2.26 7.09
CA ASP A 14 5.68 -3.56 7.45
C ASP A 14 5.61 -3.60 8.97
N ARG A 15 4.77 -4.49 9.52
CA ARG A 15 4.56 -4.58 10.96
C ARG A 15 5.87 -4.80 11.71
N LYS A 16 6.77 -5.62 11.17
CA LYS A 16 8.06 -5.86 11.78
C LYS A 16 8.96 -4.62 11.71
N GLN A 17 8.93 -3.92 10.58
CA GLN A 17 9.73 -2.72 10.41
C GLN A 17 9.23 -1.59 11.29
N ILE A 18 7.91 -1.43 11.41
CA ILE A 18 7.30 -0.34 12.17
C ILE A 18 7.43 -0.57 13.68
N TYR A 19 7.16 -1.80 14.14
CA TYR A 19 7.09 -2.12 15.56
C TYR A 19 8.22 -3.02 16.02
N GLN A 20 9.15 -3.37 15.13
CA GLN A 20 10.25 -4.29 15.39
C GLN A 20 9.72 -5.62 15.93
N ASP A 21 10.36 -6.18 16.97
CA ASP A 21 9.93 -7.46 17.53
C ASP A 21 8.54 -7.42 18.15
N LEU A 22 8.08 -6.25 18.61
CA LEU A 22 6.75 -6.11 19.16
C LEU A 22 5.66 -6.25 18.10
N GLY A 23 5.97 -5.98 16.85
CA GLY A 23 5.01 -6.05 15.76
C GLY A 23 4.34 -7.39 15.60
N ASN A 24 5.02 -8.48 15.96
CA ASN A 24 4.46 -9.82 15.83
C ASN A 24 3.44 -10.15 16.93
N ASP A 25 3.66 -9.64 18.14
CA ASP A 25 2.88 -10.05 19.31
C ASP A 25 1.85 -9.01 19.74
N TYR A 26 2.14 -7.73 19.53
CA TYR A 26 1.36 -6.64 20.11
C TYR A 26 0.80 -5.64 19.11
N ALA A 27 1.27 -5.64 17.87
CA ALA A 27 0.79 -4.67 16.90
C ALA A 27 -0.63 -5.01 16.45
N ALA A 28 -1.52 -4.04 16.53
CA ALA A 28 -2.86 -4.17 15.99
C ALA A 28 -2.83 -3.90 14.48
N ILE A 29 -3.65 -4.64 13.73
CA ILE A 29 -3.87 -4.37 12.32
C ILE A 29 -5.07 -3.43 12.23
N GLU A 30 -4.82 -2.21 11.77
CA GLU A 30 -5.88 -1.22 11.63
C GLU A 30 -6.41 -1.22 10.19
N PRO A 31 -7.74 -1.02 10.01
CA PRO A 31 -8.29 -0.90 8.66
C PRO A 31 -7.69 0.29 7.92
N PRO A 32 -7.49 0.19 6.60
CA PRO A 32 -6.94 1.30 5.81
C PRO A 32 -8.03 2.34 5.50
N VAL A 33 -8.44 3.11 6.51
CA VAL A 33 -9.60 4.00 6.44
C VAL A 33 -9.44 5.05 5.34
N PHE A 34 -8.28 5.71 5.26
CA PHE A 34 -8.07 6.75 4.26
C PHE A 34 -8.01 6.17 2.85
N ALA A 35 -7.36 5.02 2.67
CA ALA A 35 -7.37 4.35 1.37
C ALA A 35 -8.80 3.98 0.97
N GLY A 36 -9.59 3.50 1.92
CA GLY A 36 -11.00 3.18 1.68
C GLY A 36 -11.82 4.38 1.27
N LEU A 37 -11.63 5.53 1.95
CA LEU A 37 -12.33 6.77 1.62
C LEU A 37 -11.97 7.25 0.22
N PHE A 38 -10.68 7.27 -0.11
CA PHE A 38 -10.23 7.72 -1.43
C PHE A 38 -10.72 6.77 -2.53
N ALA A 39 -10.63 5.47 -2.31
CA ALA A 39 -11.09 4.48 -3.28
C ALA A 39 -12.59 4.60 -3.52
N THR A 40 -13.38 4.81 -2.47
CA THR A 40 -14.82 4.97 -2.58
C THR A 40 -15.16 6.21 -3.40
N TYR A 41 -14.46 7.31 -3.16
CA TYR A 41 -14.67 8.54 -3.92
C TYR A 41 -14.37 8.34 -5.40
N ILE A 42 -13.22 7.74 -5.71
CA ILE A 42 -12.79 7.52 -7.10
C ILE A 42 -13.72 6.55 -7.81
N ARG A 43 -14.15 5.48 -7.12
CA ARG A 43 -15.11 4.54 -7.70
C ARG A 43 -16.43 5.23 -8.03
N GLY A 44 -16.86 6.14 -7.17
CA GLY A 44 -18.07 6.95 -7.41
C GLY A 44 -17.96 7.84 -8.64
N LYS A 45 -16.73 8.13 -9.11
CA LYS A 45 -16.50 8.90 -10.34
C LYS A 45 -16.42 8.03 -11.59
N GLY A 46 -16.63 6.72 -11.46
CA GLY A 46 -16.69 5.81 -12.61
C GLY A 46 -15.39 5.07 -12.90
N HIS A 47 -14.41 5.12 -11.99
CA HIS A 47 -13.14 4.41 -12.18
C HIS A 47 -13.13 3.10 -11.40
N SER A 48 -12.46 2.10 -11.94
CA SER A 48 -12.24 0.85 -11.23
C SER A 48 -11.10 1.04 -10.23
N VAL A 49 -11.28 0.49 -9.02
CA VAL A 49 -10.31 0.65 -7.93
C VAL A 49 -10.05 -0.67 -7.24
N ALA A 50 -8.86 -0.80 -6.67
CA ALA A 50 -8.50 -1.89 -5.79
C ALA A 50 -7.68 -1.33 -4.64
N ILE A 51 -7.68 -2.01 -3.51
CA ILE A 51 -6.89 -1.64 -2.33
C ILE A 51 -6.02 -2.83 -1.96
N TYR A 52 -4.73 -2.59 -1.79
CA TYR A 52 -3.82 -3.58 -1.23
C TYR A 52 -3.34 -3.09 0.14
N ASP A 53 -3.72 -3.83 1.17
CA ASP A 53 -3.38 -3.49 2.56
C ASP A 53 -2.17 -4.33 2.98
N ALA A 54 -0.97 -3.77 2.81
CA ALA A 54 0.27 -4.49 3.09
C ALA A 54 0.38 -4.96 4.55
N PRO A 55 0.03 -4.15 5.57
CA PRO A 55 0.06 -4.63 6.95
C PRO A 55 -0.87 -5.82 7.21
N ALA A 56 -2.08 -5.79 6.68
CA ALA A 56 -3.04 -6.88 6.86
C ALA A 56 -2.56 -8.19 6.22
N MET A 57 -1.83 -8.07 5.11
CA MET A 57 -1.27 -9.22 4.41
C MET A 57 0.10 -9.62 4.94
N SER A 58 0.62 -8.93 5.95
CA SER A 58 1.98 -9.10 6.46
C SER A 58 3.01 -9.07 5.33
N ALA A 59 2.78 -8.17 4.37
CA ALA A 59 3.59 -8.10 3.15
C ALA A 59 4.80 -7.20 3.35
N SER A 60 5.96 -7.67 2.88
CA SER A 60 7.14 -6.83 2.75
C SER A 60 6.95 -5.83 1.61
N ALA A 61 7.85 -4.84 1.54
CA ALA A 61 7.84 -3.88 0.43
C ALA A 61 8.01 -4.60 -0.91
N ALA A 62 8.88 -5.62 -0.96
CA ALA A 62 9.09 -6.40 -2.18
C ALA A 62 7.82 -7.13 -2.61
N LYS A 63 7.09 -7.73 -1.66
CA LYS A 63 5.85 -8.42 -1.99
C LYS A 63 4.77 -7.45 -2.44
N ALA A 64 4.64 -6.29 -1.78
CA ALA A 64 3.67 -5.27 -2.16
C ALA A 64 3.95 -4.76 -3.57
N ALA A 65 5.21 -4.50 -3.90
CA ALA A 65 5.59 -4.06 -5.24
C ALA A 65 5.29 -5.12 -6.29
N ARG A 66 5.56 -6.39 -5.97
CA ARG A 66 5.28 -7.49 -6.89
C ARG A 66 3.79 -7.64 -7.15
N VAL A 67 2.96 -7.57 -6.11
CA VAL A 67 1.51 -7.61 -6.27
C VAL A 67 1.03 -6.48 -7.17
N ALA A 68 1.53 -5.26 -6.94
CA ALA A 68 1.14 -4.08 -7.71
C ALA A 68 1.51 -4.20 -9.19
N THR A 69 2.60 -4.89 -9.51
CA THR A 69 3.10 -4.96 -10.89
C THR A 69 2.74 -6.27 -11.60
N GLU A 70 2.50 -7.36 -10.87
CA GLU A 70 2.21 -8.67 -11.46
C GLU A 70 0.74 -9.08 -11.34
N ASP A 71 0.12 -8.82 -10.17
CA ASP A 71 -1.26 -9.24 -9.94
C ASP A 71 -2.27 -8.20 -10.41
N TYR A 72 -1.87 -6.95 -10.54
CA TYR A 72 -2.69 -5.86 -11.04
C TYR A 72 -2.00 -5.19 -12.24
N ALA A 73 -2.82 -4.58 -13.08
CA ALA A 73 -2.34 -3.74 -14.17
C ALA A 73 -2.97 -2.36 -14.03
N PRO A 74 -2.54 -1.57 -13.03
CA PRO A 74 -3.15 -0.27 -12.78
C PRO A 74 -2.62 0.79 -13.73
N LYS A 75 -3.45 1.80 -13.99
CA LYS A 75 -3.03 3.00 -14.71
C LYS A 75 -2.35 3.98 -13.76
N LEU A 76 -2.81 4.00 -12.50
CA LEU A 76 -2.26 4.86 -11.44
C LEU A 76 -2.12 4.05 -10.16
N ILE A 77 -0.99 4.19 -9.52
CA ILE A 77 -0.75 3.60 -8.19
C ILE A 77 -0.66 4.74 -7.19
N VAL A 78 -1.47 4.68 -6.14
CA VAL A 78 -1.47 5.66 -5.06
C VAL A 78 -1.03 4.96 -3.78
N ILE A 79 0.07 5.40 -3.21
CA ILE A 79 0.54 4.89 -1.92
C ILE A 79 0.04 5.85 -0.85
N VAL A 80 -0.88 5.37 -0.02
CA VAL A 80 -1.56 6.20 0.98
C VAL A 80 -0.76 6.17 2.27
N CYS A 81 0.01 7.22 2.49
CA CYS A 81 0.89 7.32 3.66
C CYS A 81 0.37 8.40 4.58
N TYR A 82 0.00 8.01 5.79
CA TYR A 82 -0.52 8.94 6.79
C TYR A 82 -0.11 8.51 8.18
N GLY A 83 -0.22 9.42 9.13
CA GLY A 83 -0.02 9.12 10.54
C GLY A 83 -0.49 10.29 11.39
N LEU A 84 -1.07 9.97 12.54
CA LEU A 84 -1.50 10.96 13.51
C LEU A 84 -0.35 11.46 14.36
N GLN A 85 0.74 10.69 14.42
CA GLN A 85 1.95 11.04 15.17
C GLN A 85 3.14 11.07 14.22
N PRO A 86 4.05 12.05 14.38
CA PRO A 86 5.20 12.18 13.47
C PRO A 86 6.06 10.92 13.38
N SER A 87 6.27 10.21 14.50
CA SER A 87 7.08 8.99 14.49
C SER A 87 6.46 7.89 13.63
N ALA A 88 5.14 7.70 13.73
CA ALA A 88 4.43 6.71 12.94
C ALA A 88 4.43 7.09 11.45
N SER A 89 4.23 8.38 11.16
CA SER A 89 4.29 8.88 9.79
C SER A 89 5.66 8.65 9.16
N THR A 90 6.73 8.91 9.90
CA THR A 90 8.09 8.73 9.42
C THR A 90 8.36 7.27 9.07
N GLN A 91 7.92 6.33 9.90
CA GLN A 91 8.10 4.90 9.64
C GLN A 91 7.31 4.46 8.42
N ASN A 92 6.08 4.96 8.26
CA ASN A 92 5.27 4.66 7.09
C ASN A 92 5.87 5.24 5.82
N MET A 93 6.52 6.41 5.90
CA MET A 93 7.21 7.00 4.75
C MET A 93 8.35 6.13 4.25
N THR A 94 9.09 5.49 5.15
CA THR A 94 10.15 4.57 4.76
C THR A 94 9.57 3.40 3.96
N ALA A 95 8.50 2.79 4.47
CA ALA A 95 7.83 1.69 3.78
C ALA A 95 7.28 2.13 2.43
N ALA A 96 6.65 3.31 2.38
CA ALA A 96 6.11 3.86 1.14
C ALA A 96 7.21 4.10 0.10
N GLY A 97 8.34 4.65 0.53
CA GLY A 97 9.49 4.91 -0.35
C GLY A 97 10.07 3.63 -0.91
N ASP A 98 10.19 2.59 -0.10
CA ASP A 98 10.71 1.30 -0.54
C ASP A 98 9.78 0.67 -1.58
N ILE A 99 8.47 0.70 -1.35
CA ILE A 99 7.49 0.17 -2.29
C ILE A 99 7.56 0.95 -3.61
N ALA A 100 7.59 2.27 -3.57
CA ALA A 100 7.65 3.11 -4.76
C ALA A 100 8.90 2.84 -5.59
N ARG A 101 10.05 2.71 -4.93
CA ARG A 101 11.31 2.41 -5.61
C ARG A 101 11.25 1.05 -6.31
N LEU A 102 10.75 0.03 -5.61
CA LEU A 102 10.68 -1.32 -6.17
C LEU A 102 9.69 -1.42 -7.33
N ILE A 103 8.58 -0.67 -7.26
CA ILE A 103 7.63 -0.60 -8.37
C ILE A 103 8.28 0.05 -9.58
N ARG A 104 9.01 1.14 -9.38
CA ARG A 104 9.72 1.82 -10.46
C ARG A 104 10.78 0.91 -11.08
N ASP A 105 11.53 0.20 -10.26
CA ASP A 105 12.58 -0.72 -10.72
C ASP A 105 12.00 -1.88 -11.53
N ALA A 106 10.75 -2.25 -11.28
CA ALA A 106 10.07 -3.30 -12.04
C ALA A 106 9.67 -2.84 -13.46
N GLY A 107 9.77 -1.56 -13.76
CA GLY A 107 9.53 -1.04 -15.11
C GLY A 107 8.07 -0.88 -15.48
N THR A 108 7.18 -0.74 -14.51
CA THR A 108 5.76 -0.52 -14.80
C THR A 108 5.52 0.83 -15.47
N GLU A 109 4.48 0.91 -16.29
CA GLU A 109 4.06 2.15 -16.92
C GLU A 109 3.11 2.98 -16.05
N ALA A 110 2.73 2.44 -14.91
CA ALA A 110 1.81 3.13 -14.00
C ALA A 110 2.42 4.41 -13.41
#